data_1a4a0d74852bd7bb27555c54d4868d39
#
_entry.id   1a4a0d74852bd7bb27555c54d4868d39
#
_cell.length_a   1.000
_cell.length_b   1.000
_cell.length_c   1.000
_cell.angle_alpha   90.00
_cell.angle_beta   90.00
_cell.angle_gamma   90.00
#
_symmetry.space_group_name_H-M   'P 1'
#
loop_
_entity.id
_entity.type
_entity.pdbx_description
1 polymer ?
#
loop_
_entity_poly.entity_id
_entity_poly.type
_entity_poly.pdbx_seq_one_letter_code
_entity_poly.pdbx_strand_id
1 'polypeptide(L)' 'MKQANVFNFSVDLFRDDAEIVAGLTFGRWEKGEMCRWLKDNNVELSWHREIDHNCFEYRCCVIAKFTPELYTFWRLKF' A
#
# COMPACT_ATOMS: atom_id res chain seq x y z
N MET A 1 1.19 10.91 -15.68
CA MET A 1 0.46 10.23 -14.59
C MET A 1 1.07 10.56 -13.25
N LYS A 2 0.23 10.69 -12.23
CA LYS A 2 0.70 10.90 -10.87
C LYS A 2 0.82 9.58 -10.13
N GLN A 3 1.89 9.44 -9.36
CA GLN A 3 2.07 8.30 -8.45
C GLN A 3 1.88 8.76 -7.01
N ALA A 4 1.24 7.95 -6.22
CA ALA A 4 1.05 8.23 -4.79
C ALA A 4 1.15 6.95 -3.98
N ASN A 5 1.72 7.06 -2.79
CA ASN A 5 1.73 5.98 -1.82
C ASN A 5 0.37 5.97 -1.12
N VAL A 6 -0.46 4.99 -1.47
CA VAL A 6 -1.84 4.91 -0.95
C VAL A 6 -1.95 4.07 0.31
N PHE A 7 -0.95 3.26 0.61
CA PHE A 7 -0.90 2.47 1.82
C PHE A 7 0.54 2.12 2.16
N ASN A 8 0.93 2.27 3.41
CA ASN A 8 2.25 1.86 3.87
C ASN A 8 2.18 1.38 5.31
N PHE A 9 3.08 0.48 5.65
CA PHE A 9 3.24 -0.02 7.01
C PHE A 9 4.64 -0.63 7.15
N SER A 10 5.06 -0.86 8.39
CA SER A 10 6.30 -1.57 8.67
C SER A 10 6.07 -2.67 9.69
N VAL A 11 6.88 -3.72 9.62
CA VAL A 11 6.83 -4.86 10.54
C VAL A 11 8.21 -5.00 11.16
N ASP A 12 8.26 -5.19 12.48
CA ASP A 12 9.50 -5.43 13.21
C ASP A 12 10.02 -6.83 12.88
N LEU A 13 11.23 -6.91 12.34
CA LEU A 13 11.84 -8.18 11.96
C LEU A 13 12.15 -9.11 13.14
N PHE A 14 12.27 -8.55 14.33
CA PHE A 14 12.62 -9.32 15.52
C PHE A 14 11.42 -9.88 16.30
N ARG A 15 10.25 -9.30 16.10
CA ARG A 15 9.08 -9.66 16.90
C ARG A 15 8.16 -10.68 16.24
N ASP A 16 8.05 -10.63 14.92
CA ASP A 16 7.05 -11.40 14.17
C ASP A 16 7.67 -11.99 12.90
N ASP A 17 6.99 -12.99 12.34
CA ASP A 17 7.28 -13.42 10.98
C ASP A 17 6.80 -12.32 10.03
N ALA A 18 7.76 -11.51 9.56
CA ALA A 18 7.45 -10.31 8.79
C ALA A 18 6.64 -10.60 7.52
N GLU A 19 6.93 -11.70 6.83
CA GLU A 19 6.20 -12.05 5.61
C GLU A 19 4.74 -12.42 5.88
N ILE A 20 4.49 -13.17 6.94
CA ILE A 20 3.12 -13.55 7.33
C ILE A 20 2.34 -12.30 7.72
N VAL A 21 2.91 -11.46 8.57
CA VAL A 21 2.25 -10.22 9.02
C VAL A 21 2.01 -9.28 7.84
N ALA A 22 3.00 -9.13 6.95
CA ALA A 22 2.85 -8.30 5.75
C ALA A 22 1.71 -8.80 4.85
N GLY A 23 1.66 -10.11 4.61
CA GLY A 23 0.59 -10.71 3.81
C GLY A 23 -0.79 -10.49 4.40
N LEU A 24 -0.94 -10.67 5.72
CA LEU A 24 -2.21 -10.43 6.40
C LEU A 24 -2.62 -8.95 6.34
N THR A 25 -1.67 -8.05 6.53
CA THR A 25 -1.94 -6.60 6.51
C THR A 25 -2.34 -6.13 5.11
N PHE A 26 -1.62 -6.56 4.07
CA PHE A 26 -2.01 -6.29 2.68
C PHE A 26 -3.39 -6.86 2.37
N GLY A 27 -3.67 -8.09 2.81
CA GLY A 27 -4.96 -8.73 2.58
C GLY A 27 -6.12 -7.97 3.21
N ARG A 28 -5.94 -7.43 4.40
CA ARG A 28 -6.95 -6.61 5.07
C ARG A 28 -7.21 -5.32 4.30
N TRP A 29 -6.15 -4.65 3.87
CA TRP A 29 -6.28 -3.44 3.08
C TRP A 29 -6.93 -3.71 1.73
N GLU A 30 -6.59 -4.82 1.08
CA GLU A 30 -7.16 -5.21 -0.21
C GLU A 30 -8.68 -5.40 -0.14
N LYS A 31 -9.19 -5.85 1.00
CA LYS A 31 -10.63 -6.01 1.23
C LYS A 31 -11.31 -4.71 1.66
N GLY A 32 -10.54 -3.66 1.91
CA GLY A 32 -11.05 -2.38 2.36
C GLY A 32 -11.64 -1.53 1.25
N GLU A 33 -12.26 -0.44 1.65
CA GLU A 33 -12.95 0.48 0.76
C GLU A 33 -12.00 1.14 -0.25
N MET A 34 -10.82 1.57 0.21
CA MET A 34 -9.86 2.27 -0.65
C MET A 34 -9.40 1.40 -1.81
N CYS A 35 -8.97 0.16 -1.52
CA CYS A 35 -8.51 -0.73 -2.58
C CYS A 35 -9.63 -1.06 -3.56
N ARG A 36 -10.83 -1.27 -3.06
CA ARG A 36 -12.00 -1.52 -3.90
C ARG A 36 -12.26 -0.34 -4.84
N TRP A 37 -12.24 0.88 -4.30
CA TRP A 37 -12.42 2.09 -5.09
C TRP A 37 -11.34 2.23 -6.18
N LEU A 38 -10.09 1.97 -5.81
CA LEU A 38 -8.98 2.05 -6.76
C LEU A 38 -9.14 1.05 -7.90
N LYS A 39 -9.50 -0.18 -7.58
CA LYS A 39 -9.73 -1.23 -8.59
C LYS A 39 -10.93 -0.91 -9.48
N ASP A 40 -12.00 -0.39 -8.90
CA ASP A 40 -13.21 -0.03 -9.66
C ASP A 40 -12.93 1.09 -10.67
N ASN A 41 -11.95 1.94 -10.39
CA ASN A 41 -11.55 3.02 -11.28
C ASN A 41 -10.34 2.64 -12.17
N ASN A 42 -9.98 1.37 -12.22
CA ASN A 42 -8.89 0.85 -13.04
C ASN A 42 -7.54 1.51 -12.74
N VAL A 43 -7.32 1.86 -11.49
CA VAL A 43 -6.03 2.42 -11.05
C VAL A 43 -5.00 1.31 -10.97
N GLU A 44 -3.84 1.53 -11.57
CA GLU A 44 -2.73 0.57 -11.51
C GLU A 44 -2.07 0.62 -10.14
N LEU A 45 -1.92 -0.54 -9.51
CA LEU A 45 -1.32 -0.68 -8.19
C LEU A 45 0.00 -1.46 -8.29
N SER A 46 0.99 -0.99 -7.56
CA SER A 46 2.29 -1.66 -7.40
C SER A 46 2.53 -1.95 -5.93
N TRP A 47 2.85 -3.20 -5.63
CA TRP A 47 3.07 -3.68 -4.27
C TRP A 47 4.58 -3.79 -4.04
N HIS A 48 5.10 -3.13 -3.00
CA HIS A 48 6.52 -3.09 -2.71
C HIS A 48 6.82 -3.58 -1.30
N ARG A 49 7.91 -4.34 -1.19
CA ARG A 49 8.42 -4.83 0.09
C ARG A 49 9.91 -4.59 0.12
N GLU A 50 10.42 -4.06 1.22
CA GLU A 50 11.82 -3.72 1.37
C GLU A 50 12.27 -3.96 2.80
N ILE A 51 13.47 -4.53 2.97
CA ILE A 51 14.07 -4.70 4.29
C ILE A 51 14.97 -3.50 4.57
N ASP A 52 14.69 -2.80 5.68
CA ASP A 52 15.55 -1.73 6.16
C ASP A 52 16.53 -2.31 7.18
N HIS A 53 17.80 -2.48 6.78
CA HIS A 53 18.82 -3.06 7.62
C HIS A 53 19.27 -2.14 8.77
N ASN A 54 19.02 -0.85 8.66
CA ASN A 54 19.38 0.12 9.70
C ASN A 54 18.40 0.09 10.87
N CYS A 55 17.12 -0.06 10.57
CA CYS A 55 16.06 -0.09 11.57
C CYS A 55 15.53 -1.49 11.87
N PHE A 56 16.01 -2.49 11.13
CA PHE A 56 15.52 -3.87 11.22
C PHE A 56 14.00 -3.96 11.04
N GLU A 57 13.51 -3.23 10.06
CA GLU A 57 12.09 -3.20 9.70
C GLU A 57 11.86 -3.75 8.32
N TYR A 58 10.73 -4.43 8.17
CA TYR A 58 10.21 -4.85 6.87
C TYR A 58 9.19 -3.81 6.43
N ARG A 59 9.59 -2.96 5.47
CA ARG A 59 8.75 -1.87 4.99
C ARG A 59 7.94 -2.31 3.80
N CYS A 60 6.64 -2.08 3.88
CA CYS A 60 5.70 -2.46 2.82
C CYS A 60 4.89 -1.26 2.39
N CYS A 61 4.68 -1.14 1.09
CA CYS A 61 3.84 -0.06 0.59
C CYS A 61 3.12 -0.46 -0.69
N VAL A 62 2.06 0.26 -0.98
CA VAL A 62 1.31 0.16 -2.23
C VAL A 62 1.35 1.52 -2.90
N ILE A 63 1.81 1.55 -4.14
CA ILE A 63 1.88 2.76 -4.95
C ILE A 63 0.83 2.67 -6.05
N ALA A 64 0.02 3.72 -6.18
CA ALA A 64 -1.00 3.81 -7.21
C ALA A 64 -0.58 4.82 -8.26
N LYS A 65 -0.88 4.50 -9.53
CA LYS A 65 -0.68 5.41 -10.65
C LYS A 65 -2.03 5.96 -11.06
N PHE A 66 -2.20 7.27 -10.91
CA PHE A 66 -3.46 7.95 -11.18
C PHE A 66 -3.36 8.85 -12.40
N THR A 67 -4.50 9.02 -13.10
CA THR A 67 -4.68 10.21 -13.91
C THR A 67 -4.82 11.40 -12.95
N PRO A 68 -4.55 12.64 -13.41
CA PRO A 68 -4.71 13.81 -12.54
C PRO A 68 -6.11 13.94 -11.94
N GLU A 69 -7.15 13.61 -12.70
CA GLU A 69 -8.52 13.66 -12.22
C GLU A 69 -8.79 12.65 -11.10
N LEU A 70 -8.38 11.40 -11.30
CA LEU A 70 -8.55 10.35 -10.29
C LEU A 70 -7.74 10.63 -9.04
N TYR A 71 -6.54 11.21 -9.18
CA TYR A 71 -5.74 11.63 -8.05
C TYR A 71 -6.49 12.65 -7.19
N THR A 72 -7.12 13.63 -7.84
CA THR A 72 -7.90 14.65 -7.14
C THR A 72 -9.09 14.01 -6.41
N PHE A 73 -9.83 13.13 -7.07
CA PHE A 73 -10.95 12.43 -6.43
C PHE A 73 -10.50 11.58 -5.25
N TRP A 74 -9.39 10.89 -5.39
CA TRP A 74 -8.84 10.09 -4.29
C TRP A 74 -8.49 10.96 -3.08
N ARG A 75 -7.85 12.11 -3.32
CA ARG A 75 -7.49 13.06 -2.25
C ARG A 75 -8.71 13.61 -1.52
N LEU A 76 -9.80 13.85 -2.25
CA LEU A 76 -11.03 14.37 -1.67
C LEU A 76 -11.81 13.29 -0.89
N LYS A 77 -11.74 12.05 -1.34
CA LYS A 77 -12.49 10.95 -0.73
C LYS A 77 -11.76 10.36 0.49
N PHE A 78 -10.46 10.29 0.45
CA PHE A 78 -9.62 9.72 1.47
C PHE A 78 -8.58 10.74 1.97
#